data_f2d18167a998c853b84e55502ed59314
#
_entry.id   f2d18167a998c853b84e55502ed59314
#
_cell.length_a   1.000
_cell.length_b   1.000
_cell.length_c   1.000
_cell.angle_alpha   90.00
_cell.angle_beta   90.00
_cell.angle_gamma   90.00
#
_symmetry.space_group_name_H-M   'P 1'
#
loop_
_entity.id
_entity.type
_entity.pdbx_description
1 polymer ?
#
loop_
_entity_poly.entity_id
_entity_poly.type
_entity_poly.pdbx_seq_one_letter_code
_entity_poly.pdbx_strand_id
1 'polypeptide(L)'
;MSAPPARPHDDLHWLFARLKQALAGAQVPALARHGLSHWGYTVLLAVAESPAGSQLALARAVSVDKSKLVQILDELERAGLLARRPDPADRRARIVTVTEEGTRVLAAARAEVAAVERRLLAGCEPAAAEALRATLRELVGAPADGLDGGDPGATSCVEPGHGG
;
A
#
# COMPACT_ATOMS: atom_id res chain seq x y z
N MET A 1 12.21 39.58 -6.15
CA MET A 1 12.49 38.77 -4.95
C MET A 1 12.73 37.34 -5.43
N SER A 2 14.01 36.93 -5.51
CA SER A 2 14.36 35.58 -5.92
C SER A 2 14.03 34.63 -4.76
N ALA A 3 13.28 33.56 -5.04
CA ALA A 3 13.04 32.49 -4.04
C ALA A 3 14.40 31.95 -3.57
N PRO A 4 14.57 31.62 -2.29
CA PRO A 4 15.79 31.00 -1.82
C PRO A 4 16.00 29.68 -2.58
N PRO A 5 17.25 29.27 -2.86
CA PRO A 5 17.52 28.02 -3.53
C PRO A 5 16.91 26.88 -2.70
N ALA A 6 16.11 26.04 -3.34
CA ALA A 6 15.54 24.85 -2.72
C ALA A 6 16.69 24.03 -2.08
N ARG A 7 16.53 23.69 -0.81
CA ARG A 7 17.49 22.79 -0.16
C ARG A 7 17.45 21.44 -0.90
N PRO A 8 18.59 20.77 -1.13
CA PRO A 8 18.62 19.51 -1.91
C PRO A 8 17.72 18.40 -1.38
N HIS A 9 17.06 18.63 -0.25
CA HIS A 9 16.24 17.66 0.48
C HIS A 9 14.79 18.11 0.70
N ASP A 10 14.35 19.18 0.02
CA ASP A 10 12.97 19.69 0.10
C ASP A 10 12.07 19.12 -1.02
N ASP A 11 12.62 18.23 -1.86
CA ASP A 11 11.89 17.51 -2.88
C ASP A 11 10.98 16.45 -2.24
N LEU A 12 9.69 16.50 -2.56
CA LEU A 12 8.70 15.54 -2.06
C LEU A 12 9.07 14.09 -2.39
N HIS A 13 9.64 13.82 -3.57
CA HIS A 13 10.08 12.49 -3.95
C HIS A 13 11.12 11.95 -2.94
N TRP A 14 12.14 12.75 -2.64
CA TRP A 14 13.18 12.39 -1.68
C TRP A 14 12.61 12.21 -0.27
N LEU A 15 11.75 13.13 0.19
CA LEU A 15 11.13 13.08 1.51
C LEU A 15 10.27 11.82 1.67
N PHE A 16 9.43 11.50 0.69
CA PHE A 16 8.63 10.27 0.70
C PHE A 16 9.48 9.01 0.66
N ALA A 17 10.52 8.98 -0.17
CA ALA A 17 11.43 7.84 -0.25
C ALA A 17 12.11 7.58 1.11
N ARG A 18 12.60 8.63 1.78
CA ARG A 18 13.22 8.53 3.11
C ARG A 18 12.23 8.14 4.19
N LEU A 19 11.04 8.72 4.18
CA LEU A 19 9.97 8.36 5.12
C LEU A 19 9.56 6.90 4.96
N LYS A 20 9.33 6.45 3.72
CA LYS A 20 9.02 5.06 3.40
C LYS A 20 10.11 4.11 3.90
N GLN A 21 11.38 4.43 3.68
CA GLN A 21 12.50 3.61 4.14
C GLN A 21 12.56 3.52 5.68
N ALA A 22 12.37 4.64 6.38
CA ALA A 22 12.36 4.69 7.83
C ALA A 22 11.20 3.86 8.42
N LEU A 23 10.01 4.02 7.86
CA LEU A 23 8.82 3.24 8.25
C LEU A 23 9.05 1.74 8.00
N ALA A 24 9.48 1.35 6.81
CA ALA A 24 9.71 -0.06 6.47
C ALA A 24 10.74 -0.70 7.41
N GLY A 25 11.87 -0.04 7.65
CA GLY A 25 12.91 -0.53 8.57
C GLY A 25 12.39 -0.77 9.98
N ALA A 26 11.49 0.07 10.48
CA ALA A 26 10.92 -0.06 11.82
C ALA A 26 9.72 -1.02 11.89
N GLN A 27 8.91 -1.10 10.82
CA GLN A 27 7.71 -1.94 10.78
C GLN A 27 8.02 -3.41 10.49
N VAL A 28 9.01 -3.72 9.65
CA VAL A 28 9.34 -5.10 9.27
C VAL A 28 9.57 -6.00 10.50
N PRO A 29 10.44 -5.66 11.47
CA PRO A 29 10.63 -6.50 12.65
C PRO A 29 9.39 -6.55 13.56
N ALA A 30 8.56 -5.49 13.57
CA ALA A 30 7.30 -5.48 14.29
C ALA A 30 6.28 -6.48 13.72
N LEU A 31 6.11 -6.46 12.40
CA LEU A 31 5.19 -7.35 11.68
C LEU A 31 5.67 -8.81 11.72
N ALA A 32 6.98 -9.05 11.64
CA ALA A 32 7.56 -10.39 11.69
C ALA A 32 7.23 -11.14 12.99
N ARG A 33 7.06 -10.44 14.12
CA ARG A 33 6.63 -11.03 15.40
C ARG A 33 5.22 -11.65 15.33
N HIS A 34 4.42 -11.21 14.37
CA HIS A 34 3.07 -11.72 14.10
C HIS A 34 3.02 -12.65 12.88
N GLY A 35 4.18 -13.06 12.34
CA GLY A 35 4.25 -13.90 11.15
C GLY A 35 3.81 -13.18 9.87
N LEU A 36 3.78 -11.85 9.87
CA LEU A 36 3.35 -11.04 8.74
C LEU A 36 4.54 -10.41 8.02
N SER A 37 4.54 -10.51 6.68
CA SER A 37 5.33 -9.63 5.83
C SER A 37 4.64 -8.25 5.73
N HIS A 38 5.36 -7.24 5.24
CA HIS A 38 4.77 -5.94 4.94
C HIS A 38 3.56 -6.05 4.00
N TRP A 39 3.69 -6.83 2.92
CA TRP A 39 2.60 -7.07 1.99
C TRP A 39 1.46 -7.90 2.59
N GLY A 40 1.80 -8.90 3.41
CA GLY A 40 0.81 -9.69 4.14
C GLY A 40 -0.05 -8.82 5.05
N TYR A 41 0.56 -7.90 5.79
CA TYR A 41 -0.15 -6.92 6.62
C TYR A 41 -1.06 -6.00 5.78
N THR A 42 -0.53 -5.45 4.67
CA THR A 42 -1.27 -4.54 3.79
C THR A 42 -2.49 -5.23 3.17
N VAL A 43 -2.33 -6.46 2.68
CA VAL A 43 -3.43 -7.24 2.08
C VAL A 43 -4.45 -7.63 3.15
N LEU A 44 -4.01 -8.09 4.32
CA LEU A 44 -4.91 -8.47 5.41
C LEU A 44 -5.75 -7.28 5.89
N LEU A 45 -5.14 -6.09 5.96
CA LEU A 45 -5.81 -4.84 6.29
C LEU A 45 -6.86 -4.47 5.23
N ALA A 46 -6.50 -4.50 3.95
CA ALA A 46 -7.40 -4.17 2.85
C ALA A 46 -8.61 -5.12 2.78
N VAL A 47 -8.40 -6.42 3.02
CA VAL A 47 -9.49 -7.40 3.10
C VAL A 47 -10.40 -7.15 4.31
N ALA A 48 -9.84 -6.75 5.45
CA ALA A 48 -10.63 -6.42 6.63
C ALA A 48 -11.53 -5.19 6.42
N GLU A 49 -11.05 -4.21 5.65
CA GLU A 49 -11.80 -2.98 5.33
C GLU A 49 -12.81 -3.16 4.20
N SER A 50 -12.58 -4.10 3.28
CA SER A 50 -13.45 -4.38 2.14
C SER A 50 -13.60 -5.88 1.86
N PRO A 51 -14.35 -6.62 2.68
CA PRO A 51 -14.42 -8.08 2.60
C PRO A 51 -15.06 -8.64 1.32
N ALA A 52 -15.80 -7.84 0.58
CA ALA A 52 -16.52 -8.26 -0.62
C ALA A 52 -15.83 -7.89 -1.94
N GLY A 53 -14.59 -7.39 -1.89
CA GLY A 53 -13.86 -6.96 -3.07
C GLY A 53 -13.38 -8.15 -3.93
N SER A 54 -13.47 -7.99 -5.27
CA SER A 54 -12.81 -8.94 -6.18
C SER A 54 -11.28 -8.89 -6.00
N GLN A 55 -10.60 -10.01 -6.30
CA GLN A 55 -9.13 -10.03 -6.26
C GLN A 55 -8.49 -8.92 -7.11
N LEU A 56 -9.14 -8.53 -8.21
CA LEU A 56 -8.66 -7.44 -9.05
C LEU A 56 -8.79 -6.07 -8.35
N ALA A 57 -9.92 -5.81 -7.68
CA ALA A 57 -10.09 -4.60 -6.88
C ALA A 57 -9.07 -4.54 -5.72
N LEU A 58 -8.83 -5.68 -5.06
CA LEU A 58 -7.84 -5.79 -4.01
C LEU A 58 -6.41 -5.53 -4.52
N ALA A 59 -6.04 -6.09 -5.70
CA ALA A 59 -4.72 -5.86 -6.31
C ALA A 59 -4.47 -4.36 -6.58
N ARG A 60 -5.49 -3.68 -7.11
CA ARG A 60 -5.44 -2.22 -7.32
C ARG A 60 -5.31 -1.45 -5.99
N ALA A 61 -6.13 -1.79 -5.00
CA ALA A 61 -6.12 -1.12 -3.70
C ALA A 61 -4.76 -1.23 -2.98
N VAL A 62 -4.05 -2.37 -3.12
CA VAL A 62 -2.73 -2.56 -2.51
C VAL A 62 -1.56 -2.26 -3.45
N SER A 63 -1.84 -1.81 -4.69
CA SER A 63 -0.83 -1.45 -5.70
C SER A 63 0.19 -2.58 -5.97
N VAL A 64 -0.30 -3.81 -6.15
CA VAL A 64 0.51 -4.97 -6.52
C VAL A 64 -0.05 -5.63 -7.77
N ASP A 65 0.81 -6.30 -8.54
CA ASP A 65 0.37 -7.11 -9.66
C ASP A 65 -0.41 -8.36 -9.18
N LYS A 66 -1.21 -8.92 -10.10
CA LYS A 66 -2.08 -10.06 -9.81
C LYS A 66 -1.31 -11.29 -9.31
N SER A 67 -0.13 -11.56 -9.87
CA SER A 67 0.68 -12.74 -9.50
C SER A 67 1.20 -12.60 -8.08
N LYS A 68 1.69 -11.41 -7.74
CA LYS A 68 2.14 -11.09 -6.38
C LYS A 68 1.00 -11.18 -5.37
N LEU A 69 -0.18 -10.64 -5.72
CA LEU A 69 -1.35 -10.75 -4.84
C LEU A 69 -1.72 -12.21 -4.57
N VAL A 70 -1.74 -13.08 -5.59
CA VAL A 70 -2.05 -14.51 -5.43
C VAL A 70 -1.10 -15.16 -4.44
N GLN A 71 0.21 -14.92 -4.57
CA GLN A 71 1.22 -15.45 -3.64
C GLN A 71 0.95 -15.01 -2.19
N ILE A 72 0.67 -13.71 -1.98
CA ILE A 72 0.37 -13.17 -0.66
C ILE A 72 -0.90 -13.79 -0.06
N LEU A 73 -1.95 -13.92 -0.87
CA LEU A 73 -3.20 -14.55 -0.45
C LEU A 73 -2.99 -16.03 -0.08
N ASP A 74 -2.16 -16.77 -0.84
CA ASP A 74 -1.83 -18.17 -0.55
C ASP A 74 -1.03 -18.30 0.75
N GLU A 75 -0.11 -17.39 1.02
CA GLU A 75 0.64 -17.33 2.28
C GLU A 75 -0.28 -17.09 3.48
N LEU A 76 -1.17 -16.09 3.38
CA LEU A 76 -2.11 -15.73 4.45
C LEU A 76 -3.15 -16.82 4.70
N GLU A 77 -3.65 -17.47 3.65
CA GLU A 77 -4.58 -18.59 3.78
C GLU A 77 -3.90 -19.82 4.41
N ARG A 78 -2.67 -20.14 4.02
CA ARG A 78 -1.88 -21.21 4.62
C ARG A 78 -1.57 -20.94 6.10
N ALA A 79 -1.41 -19.66 6.47
CA ALA A 79 -1.26 -19.23 7.85
C ALA A 79 -2.59 -19.21 8.63
N GLY A 80 -3.73 -19.52 7.98
CA GLY A 80 -5.05 -19.50 8.61
C GLY A 80 -5.61 -18.10 8.90
N LEU A 81 -5.02 -17.05 8.31
CA LEU A 81 -5.42 -15.65 8.57
C LEU A 81 -6.52 -15.16 7.62
N LEU A 82 -6.61 -15.78 6.44
CA LEU A 82 -7.66 -15.55 5.44
C LEU A 82 -8.35 -16.86 5.07
N ALA A 83 -9.58 -16.74 4.57
CA ALA A 83 -10.31 -17.82 3.93
C ALA A 83 -10.84 -17.36 2.57
N ARG A 84 -10.76 -18.26 1.56
CA ARG A 84 -11.33 -18.07 0.23
C ARG A 84 -12.54 -18.96 0.02
N ARG A 85 -13.66 -18.39 -0.39
CA ARG A 85 -14.90 -19.11 -0.67
C ARG A 85 -15.37 -18.80 -2.09
N PRO A 86 -16.07 -19.73 -2.77
CA PRO A 86 -16.75 -19.42 -4.03
C PRO A 86 -17.73 -18.27 -3.82
N ASP A 87 -17.79 -17.35 -4.80
CA ASP A 87 -18.83 -16.33 -4.80
C ASP A 87 -20.17 -16.96 -5.23
N PRO A 88 -21.24 -16.82 -4.46
CA PRO A 88 -22.54 -17.34 -4.84
C PRO A 88 -23.10 -16.71 -6.14
N ALA A 89 -22.72 -15.46 -6.43
CA ALA A 89 -23.15 -14.71 -7.60
C ALA A 89 -22.29 -15.01 -8.85
N ASP A 90 -21.03 -15.37 -8.68
CA ASP A 90 -20.11 -15.73 -9.78
C ASP A 90 -19.22 -16.90 -9.39
N ARG A 91 -19.50 -18.07 -9.91
CA ARG A 91 -18.72 -19.31 -9.65
C ARG A 91 -17.24 -19.20 -10.05
N ARG A 92 -16.86 -18.25 -10.89
CA ARG A 92 -15.47 -18.00 -11.29
C ARG A 92 -14.74 -17.07 -10.33
N ALA A 93 -15.48 -16.33 -9.51
CA ALA A 93 -14.94 -15.42 -8.51
C ALA A 93 -14.74 -16.14 -7.17
N ARG A 94 -13.84 -15.59 -6.36
CA ARG A 94 -13.58 -16.01 -4.98
C ARG A 94 -13.75 -14.80 -4.07
N ILE A 95 -14.54 -14.96 -3.04
CA ILE A 95 -14.63 -14.00 -1.94
C ILE A 95 -13.51 -14.33 -0.96
N VAL A 96 -12.74 -13.31 -0.60
CA VAL A 96 -11.68 -13.39 0.40
C VAL A 96 -12.20 -12.74 1.69
N THR A 97 -12.07 -13.43 2.80
CA THR A 97 -12.50 -12.94 4.12
C THR A 97 -11.41 -13.16 5.15
N VAL A 98 -11.32 -12.26 6.12
CA VAL A 98 -10.44 -12.43 7.28
C VAL A 98 -11.06 -13.45 8.22
N THR A 99 -10.26 -14.38 8.74
CA THR A 99 -10.68 -15.33 9.77
C THR A 99 -10.71 -14.67 11.16
N GLU A 100 -11.24 -15.35 12.16
CA GLU A 100 -11.17 -14.89 13.55
C GLU A 100 -9.71 -14.73 14.00
N GLU A 101 -8.86 -15.73 13.68
CA GLU A 101 -7.42 -15.66 13.95
C GLU A 101 -6.76 -14.50 13.20
N GLY A 102 -7.10 -14.30 11.91
CA GLY A 102 -6.63 -13.16 11.12
C GLY A 102 -7.02 -11.82 11.74
N THR A 103 -8.24 -11.71 12.27
CA THR A 103 -8.71 -10.49 12.97
C THR A 103 -7.88 -10.22 14.23
N ARG A 104 -7.60 -11.27 15.01
CA ARG A 104 -6.80 -11.18 16.23
C ARG A 104 -5.35 -10.76 15.93
N VAL A 105 -4.73 -11.41 14.93
CA VAL A 105 -3.36 -11.11 14.50
C VAL A 105 -3.27 -9.71 13.93
N LEU A 106 -4.23 -9.29 13.09
CA LEU A 106 -4.28 -7.94 12.53
C LEU A 106 -4.38 -6.87 13.62
N ALA A 107 -5.24 -7.07 14.63
CA ALA A 107 -5.38 -6.13 15.72
C ALA A 107 -4.07 -5.94 16.51
N ALA A 108 -3.37 -7.05 16.81
CA ALA A 108 -2.07 -7.01 17.50
C ALA A 108 -1.00 -6.32 16.63
N ALA A 109 -0.91 -6.66 15.34
CA ALA A 109 0.02 -6.04 14.39
C ALA A 109 -0.25 -4.53 14.23
N ARG A 110 -1.51 -4.10 14.13
CA ARG A 110 -1.90 -2.67 14.08
C ARG A 110 -1.43 -1.90 15.32
N ALA A 111 -1.54 -2.47 16.50
CA ALA A 111 -1.08 -1.83 17.74
C ALA A 111 0.44 -1.58 17.70
N GLU A 112 1.22 -2.54 17.20
CA GLU A 112 2.67 -2.38 17.07
C GLU A 112 3.06 -1.40 15.96
N VAL A 113 2.40 -1.45 14.81
CA VAL A 113 2.59 -0.46 13.73
C VAL A 113 2.30 0.95 14.25
N ALA A 114 1.19 1.14 14.97
CA ALA A 114 0.86 2.42 15.59
C ALA A 114 1.92 2.87 16.62
N ALA A 115 2.55 1.94 17.35
CA ALA A 115 3.64 2.27 18.25
C ALA A 115 4.91 2.72 17.49
N VAL A 116 5.21 2.11 16.35
CA VAL A 116 6.29 2.54 15.45
C VAL A 116 6.03 3.95 14.93
N GLU A 117 4.82 4.22 14.46
CA GLU A 117 4.42 5.54 13.95
C GLU A 117 4.53 6.63 15.03
N ARG A 118 4.03 6.36 16.25
CA ARG A 118 4.17 7.29 17.36
C ARG A 118 5.64 7.62 17.67
N ARG A 119 6.53 6.63 17.63
CA ARG A 119 7.98 6.88 17.82
C ARG A 119 8.57 7.71 16.71
N LEU A 120 8.19 7.46 15.46
CA LEU A 120 8.65 8.23 14.30
C LEU A 120 8.23 9.70 14.41
N LEU A 121 7.01 9.94 14.87
CA LEU A 121 6.42 11.27 14.98
C LEU A 121 6.67 11.94 16.35
N ALA A 122 7.44 11.32 17.26
CA ALA A 122 7.63 11.81 18.63
C ALA A 122 8.30 13.19 18.70
N GLY A 123 9.02 13.60 17.65
CA GLY A 123 9.63 14.94 17.54
C GLY A 123 8.74 15.98 16.88
N CYS A 124 7.52 15.62 16.46
CA CYS A 124 6.57 16.52 15.82
C CYS A 124 5.55 17.04 16.85
N GLU A 125 5.10 18.28 16.68
CA GLU A 125 3.94 18.79 17.38
C GLU A 125 2.71 17.92 17.06
N PRO A 126 1.84 17.58 18.03
CA PRO A 126 0.69 16.70 17.81
C PRO A 126 -0.24 17.19 16.69
N ALA A 127 -0.47 18.50 16.60
CA ALA A 127 -1.27 19.10 15.55
C ALA A 127 -0.64 18.92 14.15
N ALA A 128 0.68 19.02 14.03
CA ALA A 128 1.40 18.81 12.77
C ALA A 128 1.36 17.34 12.34
N ALA A 129 1.49 16.41 13.28
CA ALA A 129 1.37 14.98 12.99
C ALA A 129 -0.03 14.58 12.51
N GLU A 130 -1.09 15.18 13.07
CA GLU A 130 -2.46 14.93 12.61
C GLU A 130 -2.75 15.61 11.27
N ALA A 131 -2.27 16.84 11.05
CA ALA A 131 -2.35 17.52 9.76
C ALA A 131 -1.67 16.70 8.64
N LEU A 132 -0.50 16.13 8.90
CA LEU A 132 0.19 15.23 7.97
C LEU A 132 -0.69 14.03 7.61
N ARG A 133 -1.30 13.37 8.62
CA ARG A 133 -2.19 12.23 8.36
C ARG A 133 -3.42 12.62 7.54
N ALA A 134 -4.04 13.76 7.84
CA ALA A 134 -5.19 14.27 7.11
C ALA A 134 -4.84 14.53 5.65
N THR A 135 -3.75 15.24 5.38
CA THR A 135 -3.27 15.52 4.03
C THR A 135 -2.96 14.24 3.25
N LEU A 136 -2.30 13.27 3.88
CA LEU A 136 -2.02 11.98 3.23
C LEU A 136 -3.29 11.20 2.90
N ARG A 137 -4.32 11.21 3.78
CA ARG A 137 -5.62 10.58 3.49
C ARG A 137 -6.31 11.24 2.30
N GLU A 138 -6.29 12.57 2.20
CA GLU A 138 -6.85 13.31 1.08
C GLU A 138 -6.13 12.95 -0.23
N LEU A 139 -4.81 12.95 -0.23
CA LEU A 139 -4.01 12.62 -1.42
C LEU A 139 -4.20 11.17 -1.89
N VAL A 140 -4.27 10.21 -0.96
CA VAL A 140 -4.47 8.80 -1.29
C VAL A 140 -5.93 8.51 -1.67
N GLY A 141 -6.89 9.24 -1.10
CA GLY A 141 -8.32 9.10 -1.37
C GLY A 141 -8.80 9.85 -2.62
N ALA A 142 -7.97 10.74 -3.18
CA ALA A 142 -8.28 11.41 -4.44
C ALA A 142 -8.32 10.39 -5.59
N PRO A 143 -9.29 10.49 -6.53
CA PRO A 143 -9.29 9.64 -7.71
C PRO A 143 -7.97 9.81 -8.47
N ALA A 144 -7.40 8.69 -8.91
CA ALA A 144 -6.09 8.63 -9.56
C ALA A 144 -6.01 9.36 -10.92
N ASP A 145 -7.13 9.86 -11.42
CA ASP A 145 -7.27 10.56 -12.70
C ASP A 145 -6.34 11.81 -12.84
N GLY A 146 -5.75 12.28 -11.75
CA GLY A 146 -4.75 13.34 -11.75
C GLY A 146 -3.30 12.87 -11.50
N LEU A 147 -3.09 11.59 -11.21
CA LEU A 147 -1.78 11.01 -10.90
C LEU A 147 -1.31 10.00 -11.93
N ASP A 148 -2.15 9.62 -12.91
CA ASP A 148 -1.71 8.89 -14.11
C ASP A 148 -0.84 9.82 -14.97
N GLY A 149 0.40 10.00 -14.53
CA GLY A 149 1.47 10.50 -15.38
C GLY A 149 1.56 9.53 -16.55
N GLY A 150 1.11 9.99 -17.72
CA GLY A 150 1.17 9.22 -18.95
C GLY A 150 2.55 8.61 -19.09
N ASP A 151 2.58 7.37 -19.54
CA ASP A 151 3.79 6.62 -19.87
C ASP A 151 4.73 7.49 -20.73
N PRO A 152 5.90 7.93 -20.23
CA PRO A 152 6.82 8.73 -21.04
C PRO A 152 7.53 7.88 -22.12
N GLY A 153 7.14 6.62 -22.31
CA GLY A 153 7.76 5.66 -23.23
C GLY A 153 7.11 5.51 -24.60
N ALA A 154 5.98 6.17 -24.90
CA ALA A 154 5.38 6.12 -26.24
C ALA A 154 6.06 7.12 -27.20
N THR A 155 7.38 7.05 -27.35
CA THR A 155 8.08 7.68 -28.46
C THR A 155 7.88 6.77 -29.68
N SER A 156 6.89 7.13 -30.50
CA SER A 156 6.69 6.59 -31.84
C SER A 156 8.01 6.70 -32.62
N CYS A 157 8.66 5.59 -32.84
CA CYS A 157 9.71 5.45 -33.87
C CYS A 157 9.05 5.66 -35.23
N VAL A 158 9.08 6.89 -35.74
CA VAL A 158 8.84 7.18 -37.14
C VAL A 158 10.05 6.68 -37.89
N GLU A 159 9.92 5.56 -38.58
CA GLU A 159 10.93 5.10 -39.54
C GLU A 159 11.06 6.11 -40.68
N PRO A 160 12.27 6.54 -41.05
CA PRO A 160 12.46 7.36 -42.24
C PRO A 160 12.28 6.47 -43.47
N GLY A 161 11.21 6.73 -44.26
CA GLY A 161 10.95 6.08 -45.52
C GLY A 161 12.15 6.20 -46.45
N HIS A 162 12.64 5.06 -46.94
CA HIS A 162 13.53 4.97 -48.09
C HIS A 162 12.68 5.23 -49.35
N GLY A 163 12.84 6.43 -49.91
CA GLY A 163 12.48 6.69 -51.29
C GLY A 163 13.67 6.34 -52.15
N GLY A 164 13.48 5.45 -53.10
CA GLY A 164 14.31 5.15 -54.26
C GLY A 164 13.43 5.13 -55.49
#